data_e958333981ac27a1b8afe76654f666ad
#
_entry.id   e958333981ac27a1b8afe76654f666ad
#
_cell.length_a   1.000
_cell.length_b   1.000
_cell.length_c   1.000
_cell.angle_alpha   90.00
_cell.angle_beta   90.00
_cell.angle_gamma   90.00
#
_symmetry.space_group_name_H-M   'P 1'
#
loop_
_entity.id
_entity.type
_entity.pdbx_description
1 polymer ?
#
loop_
_entity_poly.entity_id
_entity_poly.type
_entity_poly.pdbx_seq_one_letter_code
_entity_poly.pdbx_strand_id
1 'polypeptide(L)'
;MNEQQNQTRSFVQAKLSEFSKRVSQGYHKPVRSFFKDMLMGICGTGEPSLHNIAKFIQDNTSTKKTSERLYCNIRRANLAEDIEDFLTDLIRPQVTDDTLFIVDDSDIAKPYAKSMEGCGKVHNGSESKSTNGYLLMNIFALLTKQDGYSLLPASSILFAPSIEPDSAKQVLQDKIVNQQIAFRNNGTYVFDRGYDDRKLIGFMVDNGVSFVIRGMGLRAIKEGIVEKNFKEEVDKMKFKYKLPGLRKNEEFHCATRRIGVRTDDHPSKKASSVEISLVVVRKYRDGSRKGKDFYLLCDFDDPHMPEKEVIARAIDTYRRRWAVEEVHR
;
A
#
# COMPACT_ATOMS: atom_id res chain seq x y z
N MET A 1 10.59 -3.44 38.24
CA MET A 1 10.90 -3.10 36.84
C MET A 1 12.43 -3.08 36.72
N ASN A 2 12.99 -3.81 35.73
CA ASN A 2 14.44 -3.97 35.58
C ASN A 2 15.05 -2.67 35.03
N GLU A 3 16.28 -2.33 35.40
CA GLU A 3 17.01 -1.11 34.99
C GLU A 3 17.04 -0.96 33.43
N GLN A 4 17.21 -2.07 32.75
CA GLN A 4 17.17 -2.14 31.28
C GLN A 4 15.79 -1.74 30.67
N GLN A 5 14.69 -2.10 31.34
CA GLN A 5 13.34 -1.68 30.94
C GLN A 5 13.13 -0.18 31.12
N ASN A 6 13.68 0.40 32.19
CA ASN A 6 13.61 1.84 32.44
C ASN A 6 14.42 2.64 31.41
N GLN A 7 15.62 2.16 31.04
CA GLN A 7 16.45 2.78 30.01
C GLN A 7 15.76 2.74 28.64
N THR A 8 15.20 1.58 28.25
CA THR A 8 14.46 1.45 26.98
C THR A 8 13.25 2.38 26.95
N ARG A 9 12.47 2.45 28.04
CA ARG A 9 11.31 3.36 28.13
C ARG A 9 11.72 4.82 27.98
N SER A 10 12.78 5.24 28.69
CA SER A 10 13.30 6.61 28.62
C SER A 10 13.78 6.96 27.20
N PHE A 11 14.47 6.03 26.52
CA PHE A 11 14.91 6.20 25.14
C PHE A 11 13.73 6.38 24.19
N VAL A 12 12.72 5.50 24.26
CA VAL A 12 11.51 5.58 23.39
C VAL A 12 10.78 6.90 23.64
N GLN A 13 10.61 7.30 24.90
CA GLN A 13 9.96 8.58 25.23
C GLN A 13 10.72 9.79 24.68
N ALA A 14 12.04 9.77 24.72
CA ALA A 14 12.87 10.83 24.14
C ALA A 14 12.69 10.91 22.62
N LYS A 15 12.71 9.75 21.93
CA LYS A 15 12.49 9.68 20.47
C LYS A 15 11.10 10.12 20.06
N LEU A 16 10.05 9.71 20.75
CA LEU A 16 8.68 10.17 20.52
C LEU A 16 8.54 11.68 20.74
N SER A 17 9.19 12.21 21.77
CA SER A 17 9.18 13.66 22.05
C SER A 17 9.90 14.45 20.97
N GLU A 18 11.03 13.95 20.47
CA GLU A 18 11.78 14.55 19.34
C GLU A 18 10.94 14.54 18.08
N PHE A 19 10.36 13.40 17.71
CA PHE A 19 9.49 13.27 16.55
C PHE A 19 8.28 14.17 16.65
N SER A 20 7.60 14.21 17.81
CA SER A 20 6.48 15.12 18.06
C SER A 20 6.83 16.59 17.83
N LYS A 21 8.02 17.03 18.27
CA LYS A 21 8.47 18.41 18.04
C LYS A 21 8.66 18.71 16.55
N ARG A 22 9.20 17.76 15.78
CA ARG A 22 9.43 17.91 14.34
C ARG A 22 8.11 17.99 13.57
N VAL A 23 7.19 17.02 13.78
CA VAL A 23 5.86 16.99 13.14
C VAL A 23 5.03 18.23 13.47
N SER A 24 5.16 18.76 14.69
CA SER A 24 4.37 19.90 15.15
C SER A 24 5.09 21.24 15.03
N GLN A 25 6.18 21.29 14.29
CA GLN A 25 6.91 22.54 14.03
C GLN A 25 6.01 23.53 13.29
N GLY A 26 5.95 24.75 13.76
CA GLY A 26 5.06 25.79 13.22
C GLY A 26 3.71 25.91 13.90
N TYR A 27 3.26 24.89 14.61
CA TYR A 27 2.01 24.96 15.37
C TYR A 27 2.16 25.71 16.71
N HIS A 28 1.07 26.30 17.17
CA HIS A 28 1.00 26.90 18.51
C HIS A 28 0.98 25.83 19.63
N LYS A 29 1.33 26.24 20.84
CA LYS A 29 1.59 25.35 21.98
C LYS A 29 0.51 24.27 22.25
N PRO A 30 -0.81 24.54 22.22
CA PRO A 30 -1.84 23.52 22.42
C PRO A 30 -1.81 22.38 21.41
N VAL A 31 -1.57 22.66 20.11
CA VAL A 31 -1.47 21.64 19.07
C VAL A 31 -0.18 20.84 19.22
N ARG A 32 0.93 21.48 19.57
CA ARG A 32 2.20 20.76 19.86
C ARG A 32 2.04 19.80 21.05
N SER A 33 1.36 20.24 22.10
CA SER A 33 1.06 19.36 23.26
C SER A 33 0.14 18.21 22.85
N PHE A 34 -0.85 18.47 22.00
CA PHE A 34 -1.74 17.43 21.45
C PHE A 34 -0.96 16.36 20.69
N PHE A 35 -0.07 16.72 19.77
CA PHE A 35 0.77 15.75 19.04
C PHE A 35 1.58 14.87 19.99
N LYS A 36 2.22 15.48 20.98
CA LYS A 36 2.99 14.75 22.00
C LYS A 36 2.10 13.76 22.76
N ASP A 37 0.96 14.23 23.24
CA ASP A 37 0.01 13.44 24.04
C ASP A 37 -0.54 12.28 23.23
N MET A 38 -0.92 12.51 21.97
CA MET A 38 -1.42 11.46 21.08
C MET A 38 -0.34 10.39 20.81
N LEU A 39 0.86 10.78 20.41
CA LEU A 39 1.95 9.83 20.14
C LEU A 39 2.32 9.00 21.37
N MET A 40 2.50 9.65 22.51
CA MET A 40 2.80 8.98 23.77
C MET A 40 1.65 8.07 24.21
N GLY A 41 0.43 8.54 24.04
CA GLY A 41 -0.77 7.80 24.42
C GLY A 41 -1.01 6.57 23.55
N ILE A 42 -0.93 6.70 22.22
CA ILE A 42 -1.07 5.56 21.29
C ILE A 42 0.00 4.51 21.57
N CYS A 43 1.27 4.93 21.70
CA CYS A 43 2.36 3.99 22.01
C CYS A 43 2.20 3.34 23.39
N GLY A 44 1.62 4.04 24.36
CA GLY A 44 1.43 3.53 25.70
C GLY A 44 0.21 2.63 25.89
N THR A 45 -0.86 2.87 25.14
CA THR A 45 -2.11 2.09 25.22
C THR A 45 -2.24 1.02 24.14
N GLY A 46 -1.47 1.13 23.03
CA GLY A 46 -1.59 0.28 21.86
C GLY A 46 -2.82 0.57 20.98
N GLU A 47 -3.56 1.66 21.24
CA GLU A 47 -4.78 2.00 20.52
C GLU A 47 -5.03 3.52 20.42
N PRO A 48 -5.72 4.02 19.36
CA PRO A 48 -6.00 5.45 19.18
C PRO A 48 -7.25 5.93 19.94
N SER A 49 -7.67 5.28 21.02
CA SER A 49 -8.82 5.65 21.81
C SER A 49 -8.54 6.89 22.66
N LEU A 50 -9.17 8.03 22.37
CA LEU A 50 -8.96 9.28 23.11
C LEU A 50 -9.24 9.13 24.61
N HIS A 51 -10.21 8.31 24.99
CA HIS A 51 -10.53 8.05 26.39
C HIS A 51 -9.38 7.28 27.09
N ASN A 52 -8.84 6.24 26.44
CA ASN A 52 -7.76 5.44 26.99
C ASN A 52 -6.43 6.22 26.99
N ILE A 53 -6.18 7.01 25.94
CA ILE A 53 -5.08 7.97 25.90
C ILE A 53 -5.18 8.98 27.05
N ALA A 54 -6.36 9.56 27.29
CA ALA A 54 -6.57 10.51 28.38
C ALA A 54 -6.32 9.88 29.77
N LYS A 55 -6.71 8.61 29.96
CA LYS A 55 -6.38 7.85 31.19
C LYS A 55 -4.87 7.60 31.33
N PHE A 56 -4.20 7.32 30.22
CA PHE A 56 -2.75 7.05 30.20
C PHE A 56 -1.93 8.30 30.54
N ILE A 57 -2.31 9.47 30.01
CA ILE A 57 -1.59 10.75 30.21
C ILE A 57 -1.57 11.16 31.68
N GLN A 58 -2.65 10.87 32.45
CA GLN A 58 -2.78 11.23 33.87
C GLN A 58 -2.45 12.71 34.15
N ASP A 59 -3.01 13.58 33.34
CA ASP A 59 -2.87 15.02 33.46
C ASP A 59 -3.57 15.51 34.75
N ASN A 60 -3.24 16.72 35.23
CA ASN A 60 -3.80 17.31 36.45
C ASN A 60 -5.30 17.64 36.36
N THR A 61 -5.96 17.19 35.31
CA THR A 61 -7.39 17.38 35.06
C THR A 61 -8.14 16.05 35.01
N SER A 62 -9.47 16.09 35.03
CA SER A 62 -10.26 14.86 34.91
C SER A 62 -10.09 14.23 33.51
N THR A 63 -10.14 12.90 33.42
CA THR A 63 -10.06 12.13 32.15
C THR A 63 -11.04 12.67 31.11
N LYS A 64 -12.24 13.11 31.52
CA LYS A 64 -13.23 13.71 30.64
C LYS A 64 -12.71 15.01 30.01
N LYS A 65 -12.19 15.94 30.81
CA LYS A 65 -11.62 17.21 30.30
C LYS A 65 -10.42 16.98 29.38
N THR A 66 -9.56 16.02 29.71
CA THR A 66 -8.42 15.65 28.87
C THR A 66 -8.90 15.08 27.55
N SER A 67 -9.89 14.17 27.54
CA SER A 67 -10.50 13.64 26.31
C SER A 67 -11.12 14.74 25.44
N GLU A 68 -11.85 15.69 26.06
CA GLU A 68 -12.45 16.83 25.36
C GLU A 68 -11.37 17.73 24.74
N ARG A 69 -10.27 17.99 25.45
CA ARG A 69 -9.13 18.75 24.95
C ARG A 69 -8.50 18.07 23.72
N LEU A 70 -8.29 16.77 23.78
CA LEU A 70 -7.75 15.99 22.66
C LEU A 70 -8.70 16.06 21.44
N TYR A 71 -9.99 15.82 21.66
CA TYR A 71 -11.02 15.89 20.62
C TYR A 71 -11.11 17.28 19.96
N CYS A 72 -11.08 18.37 20.75
CA CYS A 72 -11.09 19.72 20.21
C CYS A 72 -9.86 20.02 19.34
N ASN A 73 -8.69 19.47 19.66
CA ASN A 73 -7.50 19.71 18.86
C ASN A 73 -7.50 18.89 17.55
N ILE A 74 -8.02 17.66 17.54
CA ILE A 74 -8.21 16.89 16.29
C ILE A 74 -9.08 17.65 15.28
N ARG A 75 -10.12 18.33 15.76
CA ARG A 75 -11.07 19.05 14.88
C ARG A 75 -10.58 20.40 14.38
N ARG A 76 -9.57 21.00 15.02
CA ARG A 76 -9.16 22.38 14.76
C ARG A 76 -8.16 22.56 13.64
N ALA A 77 -7.53 21.49 13.21
CA ALA A 77 -6.42 21.60 12.29
C ALA A 77 -6.57 20.63 11.12
N ASN A 78 -6.04 20.98 9.98
CA ASN A 78 -5.88 20.13 8.80
C ASN A 78 -4.76 19.10 9.04
N LEU A 79 -4.81 18.42 10.20
CA LEU A 79 -3.72 17.59 10.70
C LEU A 79 -3.35 16.46 9.76
N ALA A 80 -4.30 15.92 9.01
CA ALA A 80 -4.07 14.81 8.10
C ALA A 80 -3.15 15.24 6.95
N GLU A 81 -3.43 16.37 6.32
CA GLU A 81 -2.62 16.93 5.22
C GLU A 81 -1.22 17.33 5.73
N ASP A 82 -1.16 18.05 6.85
CA ASP A 82 0.12 18.49 7.41
C ASP A 82 1.02 17.32 7.83
N ILE A 83 0.45 16.23 8.37
CA ILE A 83 1.20 15.01 8.69
C ILE A 83 1.69 14.34 7.41
N GLU A 84 0.85 14.28 6.40
CA GLU A 84 1.21 13.68 5.11
C GLU A 84 2.34 14.46 4.42
N ASP A 85 2.25 15.78 4.41
CA ASP A 85 3.30 16.65 3.87
C ASP A 85 4.62 16.46 4.63
N PHE A 86 4.56 16.41 5.96
CA PHE A 86 5.74 16.11 6.79
C PHE A 86 6.36 14.74 6.47
N LEU A 87 5.53 13.69 6.32
CA LEU A 87 6.01 12.36 5.96
C LEU A 87 6.60 12.34 4.55
N THR A 88 5.98 13.03 3.60
CA THR A 88 6.48 13.19 2.23
C THR A 88 7.86 13.86 2.23
N ASP A 89 8.04 14.94 2.99
CA ASP A 89 9.33 15.62 3.12
C ASP A 89 10.40 14.77 3.80
N LEU A 90 10.01 13.95 4.78
CA LEU A 90 10.88 13.00 5.45
C LEU A 90 11.37 11.87 4.52
N ILE A 91 10.49 11.39 3.65
CA ILE A 91 10.72 10.26 2.74
C ILE A 91 11.47 10.72 1.48
N ARG A 92 11.11 11.86 0.91
CA ARG A 92 11.59 12.38 -0.39
C ARG A 92 13.11 12.25 -0.62
N PRO A 93 14.00 12.64 0.31
CA PRO A 93 15.45 12.53 0.09
C PRO A 93 15.98 11.10 0.08
N GLN A 94 15.16 10.12 0.43
CA GLN A 94 15.52 8.70 0.51
C GLN A 94 14.92 7.88 -0.64
N VAL A 95 14.02 8.47 -1.44
CA VAL A 95 13.38 7.80 -2.57
C VAL A 95 14.35 7.68 -3.74
N THR A 96 14.46 6.48 -4.28
CA THR A 96 15.27 6.11 -5.45
C THR A 96 14.44 5.23 -6.37
N ASP A 97 14.97 4.87 -7.53
CA ASP A 97 14.33 3.91 -8.46
C ASP A 97 14.09 2.53 -7.84
N ASP A 98 14.88 2.16 -6.80
CA ASP A 98 14.72 0.91 -6.06
C ASP A 98 13.66 0.97 -4.95
N THR A 99 13.07 2.14 -4.71
CA THR A 99 12.01 2.30 -3.71
C THR A 99 10.73 1.61 -4.18
N LEU A 100 10.08 0.86 -3.28
CA LEU A 100 8.78 0.28 -3.55
C LEU A 100 7.69 1.03 -2.80
N PHE A 101 6.64 1.41 -3.51
CA PHE A 101 5.41 1.95 -2.94
C PHE A 101 4.38 0.82 -2.85
N ILE A 102 4.22 0.25 -1.66
CA ILE A 102 3.32 -0.87 -1.43
C ILE A 102 1.94 -0.31 -1.11
N VAL A 103 0.96 -0.61 -1.97
CA VAL A 103 -0.43 -0.24 -1.77
C VAL A 103 -1.16 -1.39 -1.12
N ASP A 104 -1.76 -1.11 0.04
CA ASP A 104 -2.51 -2.09 0.83
C ASP A 104 -3.75 -1.42 1.40
N ASP A 105 -4.89 -2.09 1.31
CA ASP A 105 -6.15 -1.60 1.80
C ASP A 105 -6.71 -2.47 2.93
N SER A 106 -7.41 -1.80 3.85
CA SER A 106 -8.06 -2.43 4.99
C SER A 106 -9.45 -1.85 5.17
N ASP A 107 -10.40 -2.69 5.51
CA ASP A 107 -11.74 -2.21 5.87
C ASP A 107 -11.83 -1.89 7.35
N ILE A 108 -12.40 -0.71 7.63
CA ILE A 108 -12.76 -0.31 8.99
C ILE A 108 -14.25 -0.61 9.17
N ALA A 109 -14.57 -1.84 9.56
CA ALA A 109 -15.94 -2.30 9.74
C ALA A 109 -16.65 -1.55 10.88
N LYS A 110 -17.85 -1.08 10.60
CA LYS A 110 -18.76 -0.40 11.56
C LYS A 110 -20.16 -1.00 11.48
N PRO A 111 -20.32 -2.31 11.82
CA PRO A 111 -21.57 -3.05 11.56
C PRO A 111 -22.79 -2.44 12.23
N TYR A 112 -22.62 -1.77 13.36
CA TYR A 112 -23.70 -1.15 14.12
C TYR A 112 -23.91 0.33 13.82
N ALA A 113 -23.14 0.93 12.94
CA ALA A 113 -23.28 2.34 12.60
C ALA A 113 -24.54 2.57 11.76
N LYS A 114 -25.46 3.43 12.29
CA LYS A 114 -26.70 3.81 11.59
C LYS A 114 -26.64 5.23 11.03
N SER A 115 -25.83 6.09 11.62
CA SER A 115 -25.83 7.54 11.34
C SER A 115 -24.40 8.12 11.36
N MET A 116 -23.38 7.31 11.15
CA MET A 116 -22.01 7.83 11.04
C MET A 116 -21.83 8.47 9.66
N GLU A 117 -21.35 9.71 9.65
CA GLU A 117 -21.05 10.46 8.44
C GLU A 117 -20.05 9.70 7.55
N GLY A 118 -20.32 9.66 6.26
CA GLY A 118 -19.45 8.98 5.28
C GLY A 118 -19.45 7.45 5.35
N CYS A 119 -20.09 6.84 6.34
CA CYS A 119 -20.14 5.38 6.47
C CYS A 119 -20.99 4.77 5.35
N GLY A 120 -20.42 3.86 4.60
CA GLY A 120 -21.09 3.16 3.49
C GLY A 120 -20.79 1.67 3.46
N LYS A 121 -21.17 0.99 2.39
CA LYS A 121 -20.93 -0.44 2.23
C LYS A 121 -19.47 -0.71 1.88
N VAL A 122 -18.82 -1.56 2.69
CA VAL A 122 -17.48 -2.08 2.45
C VAL A 122 -17.49 -3.62 2.51
N HIS A 123 -16.51 -4.23 1.90
CA HIS A 123 -16.33 -5.68 1.97
C HIS A 123 -15.41 -6.00 3.15
N ASN A 124 -15.95 -6.63 4.19
CA ASN A 124 -15.14 -7.12 5.30
C ASN A 124 -14.39 -8.38 4.84
N GLY A 125 -13.10 -8.23 4.56
CA GLY A 125 -12.25 -9.32 4.04
C GLY A 125 -12.10 -10.49 5.01
N SER A 126 -12.11 -10.25 6.32
CA SER A 126 -11.99 -11.30 7.35
C SER A 126 -13.25 -12.15 7.49
N GLU A 127 -14.43 -11.59 7.26
CA GLU A 127 -15.71 -12.31 7.35
C GLU A 127 -16.30 -12.65 5.98
N SER A 128 -15.69 -12.21 4.88
CA SER A 128 -16.20 -12.34 3.50
C SER A 128 -17.66 -11.85 3.35
N LYS A 129 -18.00 -10.77 4.05
CA LYS A 129 -19.34 -10.18 4.07
C LYS A 129 -19.31 -8.69 3.75
N SER A 130 -20.40 -8.18 3.17
CA SER A 130 -20.60 -6.74 3.08
C SER A 130 -21.11 -6.18 4.41
N THR A 131 -20.47 -5.15 4.92
CA THR A 131 -20.84 -4.44 6.15
C THR A 131 -20.80 -2.94 5.94
N ASN A 132 -21.31 -2.17 6.91
CA ASN A 132 -21.10 -0.73 6.93
C ASN A 132 -19.69 -0.43 7.44
N GLY A 133 -19.04 0.58 6.86
CA GLY A 133 -17.68 0.96 7.27
C GLY A 133 -17.05 1.98 6.35
N TYR A 134 -15.73 2.06 6.43
CA TYR A 134 -14.85 2.87 5.61
C TYR A 134 -13.77 1.98 5.00
N LEU A 135 -13.19 2.41 3.88
CA LEU A 135 -12.01 1.79 3.32
C LEU A 135 -10.79 2.66 3.69
N LEU A 136 -9.79 2.04 4.27
CA LEU A 136 -8.50 2.68 4.54
C LEU A 136 -7.49 2.15 3.53
N MET A 137 -7.06 3.01 2.61
CA MET A 137 -6.02 2.70 1.63
C MET A 137 -4.70 3.30 2.11
N ASN A 138 -3.68 2.47 2.26
CA ASN A 138 -2.36 2.90 2.69
C ASN A 138 -1.36 2.73 1.54
N ILE A 139 -0.44 3.67 1.44
CA ILE A 139 0.73 3.57 0.58
C ILE A 139 1.96 3.64 1.49
N PHE A 140 2.74 2.56 1.51
CA PHE A 140 3.96 2.48 2.29
C PHE A 140 5.18 2.57 1.36
N ALA A 141 6.13 3.42 1.71
CA ALA A 141 7.43 3.45 1.04
C ALA A 141 8.38 2.46 1.72
N LEU A 142 8.81 1.44 0.99
CA LEU A 142 9.86 0.51 1.38
C LEU A 142 11.19 1.04 0.83
N LEU A 143 11.98 1.60 1.72
CA LEU A 143 13.25 2.24 1.41
C LEU A 143 14.39 1.26 1.64
N THR A 144 15.25 1.06 0.65
CA THR A 144 16.46 0.24 0.78
C THR A 144 17.50 0.96 1.63
N LYS A 145 18.10 0.26 2.61
CA LYS A 145 19.18 0.73 3.47
C LYS A 145 20.35 -0.24 3.43
N GLN A 146 21.51 0.17 3.94
CA GLN A 146 22.70 -0.67 3.99
C GLN A 146 22.47 -2.00 4.71
N ASP A 147 21.66 -1.97 5.79
CA ASP A 147 21.41 -3.13 6.65
C ASP A 147 19.98 -3.70 6.49
N GLY A 148 19.32 -3.48 5.34
CA GLY A 148 17.98 -4.00 5.09
C GLY A 148 16.99 -2.97 4.54
N TYR A 149 15.78 -2.96 5.07
CA TYR A 149 14.69 -2.07 4.61
C TYR A 149 14.14 -1.23 5.74
N SER A 150 13.63 -0.05 5.39
CA SER A 150 12.80 0.78 6.26
C SER A 150 11.44 0.95 5.60
N LEU A 151 10.37 0.57 6.28
CA LEU A 151 9.01 0.77 5.82
C LEU A 151 8.41 1.99 6.52
N LEU A 152 8.01 2.98 5.74
CA LEU A 152 7.43 4.23 6.23
C LEU A 152 6.06 4.47 5.57
N PRO A 153 5.06 4.98 6.30
CA PRO A 153 3.80 5.39 5.68
C PRO A 153 4.05 6.61 4.78
N ALA A 154 3.78 6.48 3.49
CA ALA A 154 3.89 7.57 2.51
C ALA A 154 2.54 8.28 2.33
N SER A 155 1.42 7.57 2.50
CA SER A 155 0.07 8.14 2.50
C SER A 155 -0.91 7.19 3.18
N SER A 156 -1.97 7.76 3.78
CA SER A 156 -3.12 7.02 4.27
C SER A 156 -4.40 7.75 3.88
N ILE A 157 -5.27 7.08 3.14
CA ILE A 157 -6.50 7.63 2.59
C ILE A 157 -7.68 6.93 3.25
N LEU A 158 -8.46 7.67 4.02
CA LEU A 158 -9.74 7.18 4.53
C LEU A 158 -10.82 7.47 3.49
N PHE A 159 -11.24 6.44 2.76
CA PHE A 159 -12.34 6.55 1.81
C PHE A 159 -13.69 6.33 2.50
N ALA A 160 -14.59 7.28 2.31
CA ALA A 160 -15.92 7.36 2.92
C ALA A 160 -17.01 7.10 1.86
N PRO A 161 -17.45 5.84 1.63
CA PRO A 161 -18.21 5.45 0.43
C PRO A 161 -19.55 6.17 0.23
N SER A 162 -20.14 6.78 1.28
CA SER A 162 -21.45 7.44 1.16
C SER A 162 -21.39 8.94 0.84
N ILE A 163 -20.20 9.55 0.89
CA ILE A 163 -20.04 10.99 0.64
C ILE A 163 -19.00 11.31 -0.44
N GLU A 164 -18.09 10.37 -0.74
CA GLU A 164 -17.10 10.57 -1.79
C GLU A 164 -17.76 10.53 -3.18
N PRO A 165 -17.60 11.57 -4.00
CA PRO A 165 -18.17 11.61 -5.34
C PRO A 165 -17.48 10.65 -6.30
N ASP A 166 -16.18 10.41 -6.07
CA ASP A 166 -15.36 9.54 -6.88
C ASP A 166 -15.27 8.11 -6.33
N SER A 167 -14.86 7.18 -7.15
CA SER A 167 -14.57 5.83 -6.68
C SER A 167 -13.27 5.80 -5.86
N ALA A 168 -13.15 4.83 -4.94
CA ALA A 168 -11.91 4.62 -4.19
C ALA A 168 -10.67 4.49 -5.11
N LYS A 169 -10.85 3.90 -6.30
CA LYS A 169 -9.78 3.77 -7.30
C LYS A 169 -9.37 5.11 -7.89
N GLN A 170 -10.32 6.01 -8.15
CA GLN A 170 -10.00 7.35 -8.64
C GLN A 170 -9.23 8.15 -7.60
N VAL A 171 -9.68 8.13 -6.35
CA VAL A 171 -8.98 8.79 -5.25
C VAL A 171 -7.56 8.25 -5.09
N LEU A 172 -7.36 6.94 -5.25
CA LEU A 172 -6.02 6.33 -5.25
C LEU A 172 -5.17 6.81 -6.43
N GLN A 173 -5.74 6.88 -7.65
CA GLN A 173 -5.04 7.37 -8.84
C GLN A 173 -4.56 8.80 -8.66
N ASP A 174 -5.40 9.70 -8.16
CA ASP A 174 -5.05 11.09 -7.88
C ASP A 174 -3.92 11.19 -6.85
N LYS A 175 -3.95 10.32 -5.84
CA LYS A 175 -2.89 10.25 -4.83
C LYS A 175 -1.56 9.76 -5.44
N ILE A 176 -1.59 8.78 -6.33
CA ILE A 176 -0.40 8.29 -7.05
C ILE A 176 0.20 9.43 -7.89
N VAL A 177 -0.60 10.22 -8.61
CA VAL A 177 -0.10 11.39 -9.38
C VAL A 177 0.63 12.36 -8.46
N ASN A 178 0.03 12.72 -7.33
CA ASN A 178 0.66 13.63 -6.37
C ASN A 178 1.98 13.08 -5.83
N GLN A 179 2.05 11.78 -5.56
CA GLN A 179 3.30 11.13 -5.12
C GLN A 179 4.35 11.06 -6.24
N GLN A 180 3.95 10.81 -7.50
CA GLN A 180 4.88 10.85 -8.63
C GLN A 180 5.55 12.23 -8.75
N ILE A 181 4.78 13.31 -8.62
CA ILE A 181 5.31 14.68 -8.60
C ILE A 181 6.27 14.87 -7.41
N ALA A 182 5.83 14.49 -6.20
CA ALA A 182 6.60 14.66 -4.98
C ALA A 182 7.93 13.90 -4.99
N PHE A 183 7.95 12.71 -5.60
CA PHE A 183 9.10 11.79 -5.62
C PHE A 183 9.82 11.77 -6.98
N ARG A 184 9.50 12.70 -7.90
CA ARG A 184 10.16 12.86 -9.21
C ARG A 184 10.09 11.62 -10.09
N ASN A 185 8.96 10.96 -10.10
CA ASN A 185 8.68 9.71 -10.83
C ASN A 185 9.59 8.53 -10.45
N ASN A 186 10.26 8.56 -9.29
CA ASN A 186 11.06 7.44 -8.82
C ASN A 186 10.19 6.41 -8.10
N GLY A 187 10.65 5.15 -8.14
CA GLY A 187 10.07 4.02 -7.42
C GLY A 187 9.06 3.22 -8.23
N THR A 188 8.71 2.06 -7.70
CA THR A 188 7.79 1.10 -8.31
C THR A 188 6.60 0.82 -7.39
N TYR A 189 5.38 0.96 -7.90
CA TYR A 189 4.17 0.65 -7.13
C TYR A 189 3.87 -0.85 -7.13
N VAL A 190 3.50 -1.38 -5.97
CA VAL A 190 3.23 -2.81 -5.79
C VAL A 190 1.84 -3.01 -5.23
N PHE A 191 1.05 -3.85 -5.91
CA PHE A 191 -0.34 -4.06 -5.57
C PHE A 191 -0.67 -5.54 -5.38
N ASP A 192 -1.60 -5.85 -4.49
CA ASP A 192 -2.15 -7.19 -4.39
C ASP A 192 -3.18 -7.46 -5.50
N ARG A 193 -3.67 -8.67 -5.51
CA ARG A 193 -4.64 -9.23 -6.46
C ARG A 193 -5.95 -8.44 -6.56
N GLY A 194 -6.38 -7.77 -5.47
CA GLY A 194 -7.56 -6.89 -5.47
C GLY A 194 -7.47 -5.73 -6.45
N TYR A 195 -6.26 -5.34 -6.82
CA TYR A 195 -5.97 -4.26 -7.76
C TYR A 195 -5.74 -4.72 -9.21
N ASP A 196 -6.05 -5.97 -9.56
CA ASP A 196 -6.03 -6.45 -10.95
C ASP A 196 -7.19 -5.85 -11.74
N ASP A 197 -7.10 -4.54 -12.01
CA ASP A 197 -8.11 -3.70 -12.62
C ASP A 197 -7.58 -3.04 -13.91
N ARG A 198 -8.35 -3.14 -14.98
CA ARG A 198 -7.94 -2.64 -16.29
C ARG A 198 -7.80 -1.12 -16.37
N LYS A 199 -8.65 -0.36 -15.66
CA LYS A 199 -8.58 1.10 -15.62
C LYS A 199 -7.35 1.57 -14.85
N LEU A 200 -7.04 0.91 -13.72
CA LEU A 200 -5.81 1.19 -12.97
C LEU A 200 -4.57 0.88 -13.81
N ILE A 201 -4.52 -0.27 -14.48
CA ILE A 201 -3.40 -0.63 -15.36
C ILE A 201 -3.22 0.40 -16.48
N GLY A 202 -4.33 0.79 -17.16
CA GLY A 202 -4.28 1.84 -18.17
C GLY A 202 -3.73 3.15 -17.63
N PHE A 203 -4.27 3.59 -16.51
CA PHE A 203 -3.80 4.80 -15.83
C PHE A 203 -2.30 4.76 -15.51
N MET A 204 -1.79 3.64 -14.97
CA MET A 204 -0.37 3.51 -14.63
C MET A 204 0.53 3.61 -15.86
N VAL A 205 0.19 2.92 -16.95
CA VAL A 205 0.94 2.98 -18.21
C VAL A 205 0.86 4.35 -18.85
N ASP A 206 -0.33 4.96 -18.93
CA ASP A 206 -0.55 6.26 -19.55
C ASP A 206 0.22 7.39 -18.83
N ASN A 207 0.52 7.21 -17.54
CA ASN A 207 1.28 8.16 -16.73
C ASN A 207 2.76 7.76 -16.53
N GLY A 208 3.27 6.72 -17.20
CA GLY A 208 4.65 6.26 -17.08
C GLY A 208 5.02 5.78 -15.68
N VAL A 209 4.06 5.23 -14.94
CA VAL A 209 4.27 4.76 -13.55
C VAL A 209 4.70 3.31 -13.56
N SER A 210 5.90 3.01 -13.06
CA SER A 210 6.36 1.63 -12.88
C SER A 210 5.53 0.89 -11.84
N PHE A 211 5.10 -0.35 -12.17
CA PHE A 211 4.26 -1.13 -11.25
C PHE A 211 4.43 -2.64 -11.37
N VAL A 212 4.02 -3.33 -10.30
CA VAL A 212 3.82 -4.79 -10.26
C VAL A 212 2.49 -5.08 -9.56
N ILE A 213 1.58 -5.74 -10.28
CA ILE A 213 0.26 -6.17 -9.77
C ILE A 213 0.17 -7.68 -9.81
N ARG A 214 -0.33 -8.31 -8.75
CA ARG A 214 -0.66 -9.73 -8.78
C ARG A 214 -1.90 -9.96 -9.61
N GLY A 215 -1.76 -10.68 -10.74
CA GLY A 215 -2.87 -11.01 -11.63
C GLY A 215 -3.77 -12.12 -11.10
N MET A 216 -5.07 -12.02 -11.37
CA MET A 216 -6.06 -13.07 -11.07
C MET A 216 -6.06 -14.21 -12.09
N GLY A 217 -5.49 -14.01 -13.28
CA GLY A 217 -5.48 -14.99 -14.38
C GLY A 217 -6.84 -15.22 -15.04
N LEU A 218 -7.75 -14.26 -14.93
CA LEU A 218 -9.12 -14.35 -15.43
C LEU A 218 -9.42 -13.41 -16.61
N ARG A 219 -8.50 -12.49 -16.93
CA ARG A 219 -8.71 -11.50 -17.99
C ARG A 219 -8.48 -12.07 -19.38
N ALA A 220 -9.08 -11.46 -20.39
CA ALA A 220 -8.69 -11.67 -21.78
C ALA A 220 -7.38 -10.94 -22.08
N ILE A 221 -6.52 -11.54 -22.88
CA ILE A 221 -5.32 -10.92 -23.45
C ILE A 221 -5.67 -10.37 -24.82
N LYS A 222 -5.29 -9.13 -25.09
CA LYS A 222 -5.49 -8.50 -26.39
C LYS A 222 -4.22 -8.63 -27.24
N GLU A 223 -4.37 -9.12 -28.46
CA GLU A 223 -3.31 -9.16 -29.46
C GLU A 223 -3.84 -8.47 -30.73
N GLY A 224 -3.48 -7.20 -30.91
CA GLY A 224 -4.10 -6.33 -31.90
C GLY A 224 -5.61 -6.16 -31.62
N ILE A 225 -6.44 -6.61 -32.56
CA ILE A 225 -7.91 -6.55 -32.44
C ILE A 225 -8.55 -7.83 -31.87
N VAL A 226 -7.75 -8.87 -31.61
CA VAL A 226 -8.22 -10.19 -31.17
C VAL A 226 -8.07 -10.33 -29.67
N GLU A 227 -9.15 -10.75 -29.00
CA GLU A 227 -9.09 -11.16 -27.60
C GLU A 227 -8.86 -12.67 -27.52
N LYS A 228 -7.89 -13.08 -26.71
CA LYS A 228 -7.50 -14.47 -26.48
C LYS A 228 -7.71 -14.86 -25.04
N ASN A 229 -7.98 -16.14 -24.82
CA ASN A 229 -8.11 -16.68 -23.46
C ASN A 229 -6.77 -16.66 -22.74
N PHE A 230 -6.76 -16.12 -21.52
CA PHE A 230 -5.54 -15.99 -20.71
C PHE A 230 -4.83 -17.32 -20.48
N LYS A 231 -5.57 -18.38 -20.12
CA LYS A 231 -4.99 -19.69 -19.81
C LYS A 231 -4.38 -20.34 -21.05
N GLU A 232 -5.05 -20.24 -22.18
CA GLU A 232 -4.55 -20.77 -23.45
C GLU A 232 -3.23 -20.10 -23.87
N GLU A 233 -3.12 -18.79 -23.63
CA GLU A 233 -1.89 -18.07 -23.94
C GLU A 233 -0.76 -18.38 -22.95
N VAL A 234 -1.07 -18.57 -21.67
CA VAL A 234 -0.11 -19.03 -20.66
C VAL A 234 0.39 -20.43 -20.95
N ASP A 235 -0.46 -21.34 -21.43
CA ASP A 235 -0.06 -22.72 -21.74
C ASP A 235 0.87 -22.80 -22.96
N LYS A 236 0.84 -21.82 -23.86
CA LYS A 236 1.78 -21.70 -24.99
C LYS A 236 3.14 -21.12 -24.61
N MET A 237 3.28 -20.55 -23.40
CA MET A 237 4.53 -19.91 -22.97
C MET A 237 5.64 -20.94 -22.66
N LYS A 238 6.86 -20.60 -23.05
CA LYS A 238 8.04 -21.43 -22.79
C LYS A 238 8.70 -21.02 -21.46
N PHE A 239 8.63 -21.89 -20.45
CA PHE A 239 9.20 -21.66 -19.11
C PHE A 239 10.73 -21.96 -19.11
N LYS A 240 11.49 -21.08 -19.77
CA LYS A 240 12.93 -21.28 -19.99
C LYS A 240 13.83 -20.78 -18.85
N TYR A 241 13.26 -19.96 -17.95
CA TYR A 241 14.01 -19.39 -16.84
C TYR A 241 13.72 -20.13 -15.54
N LYS A 242 14.77 -20.48 -14.81
CA LYS A 242 14.70 -21.11 -13.50
C LYS A 242 15.32 -20.21 -12.45
N LEU A 243 14.63 -20.00 -11.35
CA LEU A 243 15.07 -19.23 -10.20
C LEU A 243 14.95 -20.10 -8.94
N PRO A 244 15.83 -19.91 -7.95
CA PRO A 244 15.70 -20.61 -6.68
C PRO A 244 14.42 -20.19 -5.96
N GLY A 245 13.74 -21.16 -5.38
CA GLY A 245 12.56 -20.90 -4.55
C GLY A 245 12.92 -20.40 -3.16
N LEU A 246 11.90 -20.20 -2.32
CA LEU A 246 12.05 -19.71 -0.95
C LEU A 246 12.48 -20.81 0.04
N ARG A 247 12.24 -22.07 -0.30
CA ARG A 247 12.51 -23.22 0.56
C ARG A 247 13.55 -24.13 -0.08
N LYS A 248 14.16 -24.96 0.73
CA LYS A 248 15.08 -26.02 0.24
C LYS A 248 14.36 -26.90 -0.79
N ASN A 249 15.03 -27.23 -1.88
CA ASN A 249 14.53 -28.03 -3.02
C ASN A 249 13.32 -27.41 -3.74
N GLU A 250 13.14 -26.10 -3.65
CA GLU A 250 12.09 -25.36 -4.33
C GLU A 250 12.70 -24.57 -5.50
N GLU A 251 12.07 -24.66 -6.67
CA GLU A 251 12.43 -23.90 -7.87
C GLU A 251 11.21 -23.20 -8.45
N PHE A 252 11.43 -22.02 -9.00
CA PHE A 252 10.46 -21.30 -9.80
C PHE A 252 10.83 -21.42 -11.27
N HIS A 253 9.95 -22.03 -12.06
CA HIS A 253 10.06 -22.01 -13.52
C HIS A 253 9.24 -20.81 -14.03
N CYS A 254 9.90 -19.93 -14.75
CA CYS A 254 9.37 -18.64 -15.10
C CYS A 254 9.33 -18.43 -16.63
N ALA A 255 8.31 -17.72 -17.06
CA ALA A 255 8.18 -17.22 -18.42
C ALA A 255 7.66 -15.79 -18.39
N THR A 256 7.99 -15.00 -19.40
CA THR A 256 7.43 -13.66 -19.59
C THR A 256 7.04 -13.44 -21.04
N ARG A 257 6.06 -12.55 -21.24
CA ARG A 257 5.59 -12.13 -22.55
C ARG A 257 4.96 -10.75 -22.44
N ARG A 258 5.13 -9.91 -23.45
CA ARG A 258 4.32 -8.68 -23.60
C ARG A 258 2.91 -9.06 -24.00
N ILE A 259 1.93 -8.47 -23.33
CA ILE A 259 0.50 -8.69 -23.57
C ILE A 259 -0.25 -7.37 -23.67
N GLY A 260 -1.25 -7.32 -24.53
CA GLY A 260 -2.21 -6.21 -24.53
C GLY A 260 -3.27 -6.40 -23.45
N VAL A 261 -3.54 -5.35 -22.69
CA VAL A 261 -4.61 -5.28 -21.70
C VAL A 261 -5.59 -4.19 -22.13
N ARG A 262 -6.85 -4.54 -22.21
CA ARG A 262 -7.93 -3.59 -22.49
C ARG A 262 -8.12 -2.65 -21.30
N THR A 263 -8.24 -1.36 -21.57
CA THR A 263 -8.29 -0.32 -20.53
C THR A 263 -9.65 0.36 -20.37
N ASP A 264 -10.56 0.18 -21.36
CA ASP A 264 -11.89 0.77 -21.34
C ASP A 264 -13.03 -0.27 -21.20
N ASP A 265 -14.23 0.23 -20.95
CA ASP A 265 -15.46 -0.56 -20.88
C ASP A 265 -16.20 -0.65 -22.22
N HIS A 266 -15.66 -0.04 -23.29
CA HIS A 266 -16.38 0.05 -24.56
C HIS A 266 -16.42 -1.31 -25.27
N PRO A 267 -17.60 -1.80 -25.71
CA PRO A 267 -17.74 -3.13 -26.31
C PRO A 267 -17.15 -3.25 -27.72
N SER A 268 -16.67 -2.15 -28.31
CA SER A 268 -16.15 -2.17 -29.67
C SER A 268 -14.77 -2.81 -29.79
N LYS A 269 -14.49 -3.40 -30.97
CA LYS A 269 -13.17 -3.95 -31.30
C LYS A 269 -12.04 -2.91 -31.33
N LYS A 270 -12.37 -1.61 -31.35
CA LYS A 270 -11.43 -0.48 -31.30
C LYS A 270 -11.15 0.00 -29.84
N ALA A 271 -11.50 -0.80 -28.84
CA ALA A 271 -11.27 -0.48 -27.44
C ALA A 271 -9.79 -0.17 -27.17
N SER A 272 -9.53 0.84 -26.33
CA SER A 272 -8.21 1.23 -25.89
C SER A 272 -7.49 0.07 -25.20
N SER A 273 -6.21 -0.09 -25.47
CA SER A 273 -5.41 -1.11 -24.85
C SER A 273 -3.98 -0.61 -24.63
N VAL A 274 -3.37 -1.05 -23.56
CA VAL A 274 -1.96 -0.82 -23.24
C VAL A 274 -1.21 -2.14 -23.29
N GLU A 275 0.09 -2.06 -23.56
CA GLU A 275 0.98 -3.22 -23.53
C GLU A 275 1.77 -3.26 -22.24
N ILE A 276 1.74 -4.41 -21.55
CA ILE A 276 2.47 -4.66 -20.32
C ILE A 276 3.16 -6.02 -20.36
N SER A 277 4.05 -6.29 -19.43
CA SER A 277 4.67 -7.60 -19.27
C SER A 277 3.81 -8.48 -18.36
N LEU A 278 3.52 -9.70 -18.83
CA LEU A 278 2.99 -10.80 -18.02
C LEU A 278 4.15 -11.70 -17.62
N VAL A 279 4.40 -11.84 -16.32
CA VAL A 279 5.34 -12.81 -15.76
C VAL A 279 4.55 -13.95 -15.13
N VAL A 280 4.82 -15.18 -15.57
CA VAL A 280 4.20 -16.39 -15.03
C VAL A 280 5.21 -17.20 -14.27
N VAL A 281 4.89 -17.57 -13.04
CA VAL A 281 5.75 -18.34 -12.15
C VAL A 281 5.06 -19.65 -11.80
N ARG A 282 5.72 -20.76 -12.13
CA ARG A 282 5.35 -22.12 -11.75
C ARG A 282 6.28 -22.62 -10.66
N LYS A 283 5.70 -23.04 -9.57
CA LYS A 283 6.45 -23.55 -8.43
C LYS A 283 6.66 -25.05 -8.55
N TYR A 284 7.90 -25.46 -8.36
CA TYR A 284 8.29 -26.87 -8.25
C TYR A 284 8.97 -27.12 -6.90
N ARG A 285 8.72 -28.30 -6.31
CA ARG A 285 9.43 -28.78 -5.13
C ARG A 285 9.71 -30.26 -5.32
N ASP A 286 10.95 -30.65 -5.08
CA ASP A 286 11.41 -32.03 -5.27
C ASP A 286 11.05 -32.57 -6.68
N GLY A 287 11.26 -31.74 -7.71
CA GLY A 287 10.97 -32.07 -9.11
C GLY A 287 9.48 -32.07 -9.51
N SER A 288 8.57 -31.88 -8.58
CA SER A 288 7.11 -31.91 -8.85
C SER A 288 6.50 -30.50 -8.81
N ARG A 289 5.60 -30.21 -9.78
CA ARG A 289 4.84 -28.95 -9.79
C ARG A 289 3.94 -28.87 -8.55
N LYS A 290 3.93 -27.71 -7.90
CA LYS A 290 3.15 -27.44 -6.68
C LYS A 290 2.24 -26.22 -6.84
N GLY A 291 0.98 -26.39 -6.54
CA GLY A 291 -0.01 -25.33 -6.51
C GLY A 291 -0.41 -24.79 -7.90
N LYS A 292 -1.04 -23.62 -7.90
CA LYS A 292 -1.47 -22.90 -9.10
C LYS A 292 -0.35 -22.00 -9.59
N ASP A 293 -0.39 -21.66 -10.87
CA ASP A 293 0.48 -20.63 -11.44
C ASP A 293 0.25 -19.28 -10.75
N PHE A 294 1.31 -18.54 -10.65
CA PHE A 294 1.33 -17.21 -10.07
C PHE A 294 1.61 -16.19 -11.18
N TYR A 295 0.79 -15.18 -11.26
CA TYR A 295 0.81 -14.20 -12.33
C TYR A 295 1.19 -12.84 -11.79
N LEU A 296 2.15 -12.16 -12.45
CA LEU A 296 2.48 -10.77 -12.20
C LEU A 296 2.29 -9.99 -13.49
N LEU A 297 1.55 -8.91 -13.39
CA LEU A 297 1.36 -7.92 -14.44
C LEU A 297 2.27 -6.75 -14.08
N CYS A 298 3.20 -6.38 -14.94
CA CYS A 298 4.16 -5.33 -14.61
C CYS A 298 4.52 -4.48 -15.83
N ASP A 299 4.86 -3.25 -15.55
CA ASP A 299 5.55 -2.36 -16.46
C ASP A 299 6.61 -1.58 -15.66
N PHE A 300 7.82 -1.48 -16.22
CA PHE A 300 8.98 -0.83 -15.61
C PHE A 300 9.45 0.38 -16.40
N ASP A 301 8.59 0.89 -17.28
CA ASP A 301 8.89 2.02 -18.18
C ASP A 301 10.16 1.80 -19.05
N ASP A 302 10.52 0.53 -19.28
CA ASP A 302 11.60 0.12 -20.20
C ASP A 302 11.12 -1.02 -21.11
N PRO A 303 10.64 -0.71 -22.31
CA PRO A 303 10.15 -1.72 -23.26
C PRO A 303 11.25 -2.65 -23.80
N HIS A 304 12.52 -2.30 -23.62
CA HIS A 304 13.68 -3.05 -24.09
C HIS A 304 14.35 -3.89 -23.00
N MET A 305 13.81 -3.87 -21.78
CA MET A 305 14.36 -4.66 -20.65
C MET A 305 14.43 -6.14 -21.02
N PRO A 306 15.57 -6.81 -20.82
CA PRO A 306 15.71 -8.23 -21.12
C PRO A 306 14.71 -9.09 -20.33
N GLU A 307 14.12 -10.10 -20.95
CA GLU A 307 13.13 -11.00 -20.32
C GLU A 307 13.57 -11.55 -18.95
N LYS A 308 14.84 -11.91 -18.81
CA LYS A 308 15.39 -12.41 -17.54
C LYS A 308 15.34 -11.37 -16.44
N GLU A 309 15.59 -10.13 -16.81
CA GLU A 309 15.58 -8.99 -15.88
C GLU A 309 14.15 -8.62 -15.48
N VAL A 310 13.20 -8.57 -16.43
CA VAL A 310 11.77 -8.38 -16.16
C VAL A 310 11.28 -9.41 -15.14
N ILE A 311 11.62 -10.70 -15.36
CA ILE A 311 11.22 -11.78 -14.45
C ILE A 311 11.83 -11.58 -13.05
N ALA A 312 13.14 -11.35 -12.98
CA ALA A 312 13.83 -11.18 -11.70
C ALA A 312 13.30 -9.99 -10.92
N ARG A 313 13.16 -8.83 -11.58
CA ARG A 313 12.66 -7.59 -10.98
C ARG A 313 11.21 -7.74 -10.52
N ALA A 314 10.31 -8.29 -11.34
CA ALA A 314 8.92 -8.49 -10.98
C ALA A 314 8.75 -9.40 -9.76
N ILE A 315 9.48 -10.52 -9.72
CA ILE A 315 9.41 -11.47 -8.60
C ILE A 315 9.99 -10.85 -7.32
N ASP A 316 11.16 -10.22 -7.39
CA ASP A 316 11.78 -9.59 -6.22
C ASP A 316 10.91 -8.46 -5.67
N THR A 317 10.44 -7.58 -6.54
CA THR A 317 9.53 -6.48 -6.19
C THR A 317 8.27 -7.01 -5.47
N TYR A 318 7.62 -8.01 -6.05
CA TYR A 318 6.41 -8.55 -5.43
C TYR A 318 6.68 -9.29 -4.11
N ARG A 319 7.82 -9.97 -3.97
CA ARG A 319 8.21 -10.63 -2.72
C ARG A 319 8.39 -9.64 -1.57
N ARG A 320 8.95 -8.47 -1.84
CA ARG A 320 9.15 -7.41 -0.83
C ARG A 320 7.83 -6.81 -0.34
N ARG A 321 6.70 -6.99 -1.05
CA ARG A 321 5.38 -6.57 -0.57
C ARG A 321 5.05 -7.14 0.81
N TRP A 322 5.54 -8.34 1.13
CA TRP A 322 5.32 -8.98 2.43
C TRP A 322 5.83 -8.17 3.63
N ALA A 323 6.68 -7.19 3.42
CA ALA A 323 7.13 -6.30 4.49
C ALA A 323 5.97 -5.55 5.16
N VAL A 324 4.86 -5.29 4.44
CA VAL A 324 3.66 -4.65 5.01
C VAL A 324 2.93 -5.58 6.00
N GLU A 325 2.94 -6.89 5.76
CA GLU A 325 2.28 -7.83 6.66
C GLU A 325 2.95 -7.92 8.04
N GLU A 326 4.23 -7.53 8.14
CA GLU A 326 4.94 -7.43 9.42
C GLU A 326 4.50 -6.21 10.25
N VAL A 327 3.98 -5.17 9.62
CA VAL A 327 3.46 -3.97 10.30
C VAL A 327 2.08 -4.21 10.89
N HIS A 328 1.31 -5.12 10.30
CA HIS A 328 -0.03 -5.46 10.76
C HIS A 328 -0.05 -6.55 11.86
N ARG A 329 1.10 -7.08 12.25
CA ARG A 329 1.28 -8.02 13.36
C ARG A 329 1.69 -7.30 14.65
#